data_4e68eec6b232f464303104ff75ca0467
#
_entry.id   4e68eec6b232f464303104ff75ca0467
#
_cell.length_a   1.000
_cell.length_b   1.000
_cell.length_c   1.000
_cell.angle_alpha   90.00
_cell.angle_beta   90.00
_cell.angle_gamma   90.00
#
_symmetry.space_group_name_H-M   'P 1'
#
loop_
_entity.id
_entity.type
_entity.pdbx_description
1 polymer ?
#
loop_
_entity_poly.entity_id
_entity_poly.type
_entity_poly.pdbx_seq_one_letter_code
_entity_poly.pdbx_strand_id
1 'polypeptide(L)'
;MQQLADVKTAARSVWALGDYDAMMRTEGLYAVGAQLVDRLDVAAREQVVDVACGTGNAAIPAAQRGAQVTGIDLTPEMLEIARSRAADAGVTVEWVEGDAEDLPLPDGRADVVVSTFGCMFAPRHEVVADELSRVLAPGGRLGLCTWAPDGVFGEFFHIVAGYLPEDPEFVDPPLAWGDPDHVRELFEGTGLSLTFDRAAWEITHDSVEAAVACYADNLGPVNLARQLTGDDGRWPDLRAELADLFAGQAADDGRVVFPAEYLVIIGQRA
;
A
#
# COMPACT_ATOMS: atom_id res chain seq x y z
N MET A 1 2.32 -13.64 21.03
CA MET A 1 3.54 -12.84 20.76
C MET A 1 4.44 -13.50 19.69
N GLN A 2 4.85 -14.78 19.88
CA GLN A 2 5.73 -15.44 18.90
C GLN A 2 5.07 -15.53 17.52
N GLN A 3 3.84 -15.99 17.42
CA GLN A 3 3.12 -16.14 16.14
C GLN A 3 2.97 -14.81 15.37
N LEU A 4 2.74 -13.67 16.06
CA LEU A 4 2.71 -12.36 15.42
C LEU A 4 4.09 -11.95 14.86
N ALA A 5 5.16 -12.20 15.60
CA ALA A 5 6.52 -11.94 15.12
C ALA A 5 6.87 -12.80 13.89
N ASP A 6 6.39 -14.04 13.86
CA ASP A 6 6.59 -14.95 12.73
C ASP A 6 5.81 -14.44 11.48
N VAL A 7 4.56 -13.95 11.66
CA VAL A 7 3.76 -13.33 10.58
C VAL A 7 4.48 -12.09 10.01
N LYS A 8 4.95 -11.18 10.87
CA LYS A 8 5.66 -9.98 10.43
C LYS A 8 6.98 -10.29 9.72
N THR A 9 7.70 -11.30 10.21
CA THR A 9 8.92 -11.78 9.55
C THR A 9 8.62 -12.36 8.16
N ALA A 10 7.55 -13.15 8.04
CA ALA A 10 7.11 -13.66 6.76
C ALA A 10 6.67 -12.54 5.81
N ALA A 11 5.86 -11.59 6.29
CA ALA A 11 5.43 -10.42 5.51
C ALA A 11 6.64 -9.64 4.96
N ARG A 12 7.63 -9.29 5.81
CA ARG A 12 8.87 -8.64 5.37
C ARG A 12 9.56 -9.41 4.25
N SER A 13 9.66 -10.74 4.38
CA SER A 13 10.28 -11.59 3.36
C SER A 13 9.50 -11.59 2.06
N VAL A 14 8.17 -11.59 2.13
CA VAL A 14 7.29 -11.56 0.95
C VAL A 14 7.41 -10.24 0.22
N TRP A 15 7.38 -9.11 0.93
CA TRP A 15 7.51 -7.79 0.31
C TRP A 15 8.89 -7.61 -0.34
N ALA A 16 9.94 -8.21 0.20
CA ALA A 16 11.28 -8.20 -0.41
C ALA A 16 11.39 -9.02 -1.72
N LEU A 17 10.41 -9.88 -2.05
CA LEU A 17 10.41 -10.66 -3.30
C LEU A 17 9.96 -9.86 -4.54
N GLY A 18 9.37 -8.68 -4.36
CA GLY A 18 8.81 -7.89 -5.46
C GLY A 18 9.74 -6.78 -5.95
N ASP A 19 9.67 -6.46 -7.25
CA ASP A 19 10.21 -5.22 -7.81
C ASP A 19 9.09 -4.17 -7.92
N TYR A 20 8.75 -3.58 -6.78
CA TYR A 20 7.66 -2.59 -6.70
C TYR A 20 7.97 -1.30 -7.45
N ASP A 21 9.25 -0.92 -7.62
CA ASP A 21 9.62 0.25 -8.40
C ASP A 21 9.30 0.05 -9.89
N ALA A 22 9.64 -1.12 -10.42
CA ALA A 22 9.31 -1.47 -11.80
C ALA A 22 7.79 -1.51 -12.04
N MET A 23 7.02 -2.12 -11.12
CA MET A 23 5.57 -2.18 -11.21
C MET A 23 4.95 -0.79 -11.14
N MET A 24 5.31 0.02 -10.14
CA MET A 24 4.78 1.37 -9.96
C MET A 24 5.09 2.29 -11.14
N ARG A 25 6.27 2.14 -11.78
CA ARG A 25 6.62 2.88 -13.00
C ARG A 25 5.76 2.45 -14.18
N THR A 26 5.59 1.15 -14.37
CA THR A 26 4.80 0.59 -15.48
C THR A 26 3.35 1.03 -15.39
N GLU A 27 2.79 1.03 -14.21
CA GLU A 27 1.38 1.35 -13.97
C GLU A 27 1.12 2.84 -13.67
N GLY A 28 2.17 3.63 -13.48
CA GLY A 28 2.04 5.06 -13.17
C GLY A 28 1.49 5.36 -11.75
N LEU A 29 1.39 4.38 -10.88
CA LEU A 29 0.80 4.48 -9.53
C LEU A 29 1.51 5.45 -8.59
N TYR A 30 2.74 5.89 -8.93
CA TYR A 30 3.40 6.97 -8.20
C TYR A 30 2.58 8.27 -8.14
N ALA A 31 1.74 8.51 -9.15
CA ALA A 31 0.89 9.68 -9.18
C ALA A 31 -0.17 9.70 -8.07
N VAL A 32 -0.61 8.53 -7.59
CA VAL A 32 -1.60 8.44 -6.50
C VAL A 32 -1.06 9.05 -5.21
N GLY A 33 0.21 8.76 -4.87
CA GLY A 33 0.87 9.36 -3.71
C GLY A 33 0.99 10.88 -3.82
N ALA A 34 1.35 11.39 -5.01
CA ALA A 34 1.39 12.82 -5.27
C ALA A 34 0.00 13.48 -5.14
N GLN A 35 -1.04 12.84 -5.69
CA GLN A 35 -2.43 13.32 -5.57
C GLN A 35 -2.91 13.34 -4.11
N LEU A 36 -2.53 12.34 -3.30
CA LEU A 36 -2.87 12.32 -1.87
C LEU A 36 -2.20 13.49 -1.13
N VAL A 37 -0.92 13.73 -1.40
CA VAL A 37 -0.16 14.87 -0.84
C VAL A 37 -0.77 16.21 -1.25
N ASP A 38 -1.22 16.33 -2.52
CA ASP A 38 -1.93 17.52 -3.02
C ASP A 38 -3.25 17.72 -2.29
N ARG A 39 -4.02 16.66 -2.11
CA ARG A 39 -5.33 16.68 -1.46
C ARG A 39 -5.26 17.05 0.01
N LEU A 40 -4.18 16.69 0.69
CA LEU A 40 -3.90 17.07 2.07
C LEU A 40 -3.34 18.49 2.21
N ASP A 41 -3.10 19.18 1.09
CA ASP A 41 -2.48 20.51 1.06
C ASP A 41 -1.20 20.57 1.91
N VAL A 42 -0.32 19.55 1.73
CA VAL A 42 0.95 19.48 2.46
C VAL A 42 1.79 20.71 2.17
N ALA A 43 2.19 21.41 3.21
CA ALA A 43 2.94 22.67 3.12
C ALA A 43 4.42 22.50 3.50
N ALA A 44 5.23 23.48 3.09
CA ALA A 44 6.65 23.53 3.45
C ALA A 44 6.83 23.57 4.98
N ARG A 45 7.80 22.81 5.48
CA ARG A 45 8.19 22.66 6.90
C ARG A 45 7.23 21.86 7.76
N GLU A 46 6.10 21.38 7.25
CA GLU A 46 5.26 20.43 7.99
C GLU A 46 6.02 19.13 8.24
N GLN A 47 5.74 18.51 9.39
CA GLN A 47 6.25 17.19 9.75
C GLN A 47 5.34 16.13 9.13
N VAL A 48 5.80 15.46 8.10
CA VAL A 48 5.05 14.42 7.40
C VAL A 48 5.61 13.05 7.74
N VAL A 49 4.74 12.12 8.09
CA VAL A 49 5.09 10.71 8.29
C VAL A 49 4.39 9.86 7.23
N ASP A 50 5.16 9.15 6.41
CA ASP A 50 4.66 8.18 5.43
C ASP A 50 4.83 6.78 6.01
N VAL A 51 3.71 6.11 6.34
CA VAL A 51 3.68 4.81 7.02
C VAL A 51 3.51 3.68 6.03
N ALA A 52 4.34 2.66 6.14
CA ALA A 52 4.49 1.60 5.13
C ALA A 52 4.76 2.25 3.76
N CYS A 53 5.80 3.10 3.76
CA CYS A 53 6.08 4.02 2.65
C CYS A 53 6.60 3.32 1.38
N GLY A 54 7.00 2.06 1.48
CA GLY A 54 7.56 1.29 0.39
C GLY A 54 8.71 2.02 -0.30
N THR A 55 8.56 2.26 -1.57
CA THR A 55 9.55 2.99 -2.39
C THR A 55 9.38 4.51 -2.36
N GLY A 56 8.59 5.06 -1.43
CA GLY A 56 8.47 6.50 -1.16
C GLY A 56 7.45 7.23 -2.03
N ASN A 57 6.31 6.60 -2.32
CA ASN A 57 5.31 7.12 -3.25
C ASN A 57 4.64 8.43 -2.79
N ALA A 58 4.43 8.60 -1.47
CA ALA A 58 3.92 9.84 -0.90
C ALA A 58 5.04 10.67 -0.25
N ALA A 59 6.06 10.02 0.35
CA ALA A 59 7.18 10.69 0.99
C ALA A 59 7.94 11.64 0.04
N ILE A 60 8.26 11.18 -1.17
CA ILE A 60 9.03 11.99 -2.14
C ILE A 60 8.24 13.23 -2.59
N PRO A 61 6.97 13.13 -3.04
CA PRO A 61 6.15 14.31 -3.35
C PRO A 61 5.99 15.28 -2.18
N ALA A 62 5.82 14.79 -0.94
CA ALA A 62 5.75 15.65 0.24
C ALA A 62 7.06 16.41 0.46
N ALA A 63 8.21 15.75 0.33
CA ALA A 63 9.52 16.38 0.42
C ALA A 63 9.77 17.42 -0.70
N GLN A 64 9.28 17.18 -1.91
CA GLN A 64 9.32 18.13 -3.02
C GLN A 64 8.54 19.43 -2.74
N ARG A 65 7.54 19.38 -1.86
CA ARG A 65 6.83 20.55 -1.35
C ARG A 65 7.57 21.29 -0.23
N GLY A 66 8.71 20.77 0.20
CA GLY A 66 9.54 21.34 1.26
C GLY A 66 9.12 20.91 2.66
N ALA A 67 8.30 19.88 2.80
CA ALA A 67 8.01 19.24 4.08
C ALA A 67 9.22 18.52 4.67
N GLN A 68 9.23 18.32 5.98
CA GLN A 68 10.19 17.49 6.69
C GLN A 68 9.58 16.08 6.81
N VAL A 69 10.10 15.14 6.05
CA VAL A 69 9.45 13.85 5.85
C VAL A 69 10.24 12.73 6.51
N THR A 70 9.53 11.88 7.24
CA THR A 70 10.00 10.57 7.73
C THR A 70 9.19 9.47 7.02
N GLY A 71 9.85 8.63 6.24
CA GLY A 71 9.27 7.43 5.64
C GLY A 71 9.61 6.21 6.47
N ILE A 72 8.60 5.45 6.86
CA ILE A 72 8.73 4.26 7.70
C ILE A 72 8.24 3.05 6.93
N ASP A 73 9.07 2.01 6.84
CA ASP A 73 8.68 0.72 6.22
C ASP A 73 9.32 -0.45 6.96
N LEU A 74 8.64 -1.58 6.95
CA LEU A 74 9.09 -2.83 7.55
C LEU A 74 10.23 -3.47 6.75
N THR A 75 10.35 -3.15 5.45
CA THR A 75 11.21 -3.82 4.48
C THR A 75 12.40 -2.94 4.11
N PRO A 76 13.62 -3.23 4.60
CA PRO A 76 14.82 -2.43 4.30
C PRO A 76 15.12 -2.30 2.80
N GLU A 77 14.83 -3.35 2.02
CA GLU A 77 15.01 -3.39 0.58
C GLU A 77 14.18 -2.30 -0.11
N MET A 78 12.95 -2.05 0.36
CA MET A 78 12.11 -0.95 -0.11
C MET A 78 12.73 0.40 0.21
N LEU A 79 13.27 0.55 1.42
CA LEU A 79 13.91 1.80 1.85
C LEU A 79 15.19 2.11 1.06
N GLU A 80 15.93 1.10 0.60
CA GLU A 80 17.08 1.31 -0.29
C GLU A 80 16.64 1.91 -1.64
N ILE A 81 15.56 1.38 -2.23
CA ILE A 81 14.96 1.91 -3.46
C ILE A 81 14.45 3.34 -3.22
N ALA A 82 13.75 3.57 -2.10
CA ALA A 82 13.24 4.88 -1.73
C ALA A 82 14.36 5.93 -1.59
N ARG A 83 15.50 5.57 -0.97
CA ARG A 83 16.68 6.44 -0.88
C ARG A 83 17.21 6.81 -2.25
N SER A 84 17.35 5.84 -3.16
CA SER A 84 17.80 6.10 -4.53
C SER A 84 16.87 7.05 -5.26
N ARG A 85 15.56 6.80 -5.19
CA ARG A 85 14.54 7.64 -5.83
C ARG A 85 14.51 9.07 -5.26
N ALA A 86 14.65 9.22 -3.94
CA ALA A 86 14.71 10.54 -3.32
C ALA A 86 15.96 11.32 -3.76
N ALA A 87 17.10 10.63 -3.90
CA ALA A 87 18.34 11.24 -4.41
C ALA A 87 18.16 11.68 -5.87
N ASP A 88 17.56 10.86 -6.72
CA ASP A 88 17.25 11.20 -8.12
C ASP A 88 16.27 12.38 -8.24
N ALA A 89 15.33 12.48 -7.28
CA ALA A 89 14.39 13.60 -7.19
C ALA A 89 14.99 14.87 -6.55
N GLY A 90 16.23 14.80 -6.04
CA GLY A 90 16.90 15.92 -5.39
C GLY A 90 16.30 16.34 -4.05
N VAL A 91 15.66 15.42 -3.34
CA VAL A 91 15.03 15.67 -2.03
C VAL A 91 15.67 14.84 -0.91
N THR A 92 15.46 15.29 0.32
CA THR A 92 15.91 14.58 1.53
C THR A 92 14.70 14.07 2.30
N VAL A 93 14.69 12.80 2.62
CA VAL A 93 13.69 12.12 3.46
C VAL A 93 14.44 11.31 4.51
N GLU A 94 13.98 11.30 5.75
CA GLU A 94 14.47 10.40 6.79
C GLU A 94 13.79 9.04 6.59
N TRP A 95 14.60 8.01 6.33
CA TRP A 95 14.09 6.65 6.10
C TRP A 95 14.38 5.78 7.31
N VAL A 96 13.32 5.22 7.89
CA VAL A 96 13.37 4.46 9.15
C VAL A 96 12.78 3.08 8.91
N GLU A 97 13.53 2.03 9.26
CA GLU A 97 12.96 0.69 9.38
C GLU A 97 12.03 0.64 10.60
N GLY A 98 10.76 0.28 10.40
CA GLY A 98 9.77 0.27 11.46
C GLY A 98 8.50 -0.44 11.07
N ASP A 99 7.72 -0.76 12.09
CA ASP A 99 6.46 -1.49 12.01
C ASP A 99 5.28 -0.51 12.10
N ALA A 100 4.30 -0.62 11.21
CA ALA A 100 3.09 0.20 11.23
C ALA A 100 2.25 0.00 12.51
N GLU A 101 2.43 -1.13 13.19
CA GLU A 101 1.79 -1.44 14.48
C GLU A 101 2.61 -1.02 15.72
N ASP A 102 3.80 -0.46 15.54
CA ASP A 102 4.68 0.02 16.62
C ASP A 102 5.62 1.08 16.02
N LEU A 103 5.06 2.26 15.70
CA LEU A 103 5.80 3.31 15.03
C LEU A 103 6.88 3.88 15.95
N PRO A 104 8.16 3.94 15.52
CA PRO A 104 9.28 4.42 16.33
C PRO A 104 9.28 5.96 16.46
N LEU A 105 8.13 6.54 16.75
CA LEU A 105 7.90 7.98 16.86
C LEU A 105 7.14 8.30 18.13
N PRO A 106 7.40 9.47 18.74
CA PRO A 106 6.61 9.94 19.88
C PRO A 106 5.20 10.38 19.47
N ASP A 107 4.30 10.45 20.46
CA ASP A 107 2.94 10.94 20.28
C ASP A 107 2.93 12.38 19.72
N GLY A 108 2.01 12.65 18.80
CA GLY A 108 1.81 13.98 18.24
C GLY A 108 3.01 14.52 17.45
N ARG A 109 3.83 13.66 16.88
CA ARG A 109 5.04 14.03 16.11
C ARG A 109 4.74 14.63 14.75
N ALA A 110 3.63 14.24 14.12
CA ALA A 110 3.33 14.55 12.72
C ALA A 110 2.21 15.58 12.57
N ASP A 111 2.42 16.57 11.71
CA ASP A 111 1.36 17.45 11.23
C ASP A 111 0.48 16.74 10.19
N VAL A 112 1.10 15.84 9.41
CA VAL A 112 0.43 15.01 8.41
C VAL A 112 0.94 13.57 8.47
N VAL A 113 0.01 12.62 8.49
CA VAL A 113 0.30 11.19 8.35
C VAL A 113 -0.30 10.69 7.05
N VAL A 114 0.47 9.98 6.25
CA VAL A 114 0.04 9.39 4.99
C VAL A 114 0.38 7.92 4.89
N SER A 115 -0.41 7.17 4.11
CA SER A 115 -0.05 5.84 3.63
C SER A 115 -0.75 5.56 2.31
N THR A 116 -0.03 5.06 1.31
CA THR A 116 -0.59 4.68 0.01
C THR A 116 -0.42 3.18 -0.20
N PHE A 117 -1.52 2.45 -0.08
CA PHE A 117 -1.62 1.00 -0.28
C PHE A 117 -0.67 0.15 0.60
N GLY A 118 -0.12 0.73 1.67
CA GLY A 118 0.87 0.05 2.51
C GLY A 118 0.29 -0.42 3.85
N CYS A 119 -0.21 0.50 4.69
CA CYS A 119 -0.65 0.20 6.06
C CYS A 119 -1.76 -0.87 6.14
N MET A 120 -2.55 -1.01 5.07
CA MET A 120 -3.64 -2.00 4.99
C MET A 120 -3.16 -3.46 5.08
N PHE A 121 -1.89 -3.72 4.81
CA PHE A 121 -1.30 -5.07 4.88
C PHE A 121 -0.71 -5.43 6.24
N ALA A 122 -0.76 -4.53 7.21
CA ALA A 122 -0.38 -4.87 8.58
C ALA A 122 -1.45 -5.77 9.22
N PRO A 123 -1.04 -6.77 10.02
CA PRO A 123 -1.95 -7.83 10.46
C PRO A 123 -3.08 -7.40 11.39
N ARG A 124 -2.93 -6.29 12.15
CA ARG A 124 -3.93 -5.86 13.15
C ARG A 124 -4.35 -4.43 12.89
N HIS A 125 -5.49 -4.27 12.22
CA HIS A 125 -5.98 -2.98 11.75
C HIS A 125 -6.24 -1.97 12.87
N GLU A 126 -6.82 -2.41 14.01
CA GLU A 126 -7.04 -1.54 15.18
C GLU A 126 -5.72 -0.96 15.70
N VAL A 127 -4.67 -1.78 15.79
CA VAL A 127 -3.36 -1.33 16.28
C VAL A 127 -2.74 -0.32 15.34
N VAL A 128 -2.89 -0.53 14.03
CA VAL A 128 -2.43 0.44 13.02
C VAL A 128 -3.19 1.77 13.16
N ALA A 129 -4.52 1.73 13.27
CA ALA A 129 -5.34 2.93 13.42
C ALA A 129 -4.98 3.72 14.70
N ASP A 130 -4.71 3.01 15.79
CA ASP A 130 -4.23 3.60 17.04
C ASP A 130 -2.87 4.29 16.87
N GLU A 131 -1.92 3.63 16.20
CA GLU A 131 -0.58 4.19 15.95
C GLU A 131 -0.61 5.40 15.02
N LEU A 132 -1.38 5.33 13.90
CA LEU A 132 -1.59 6.48 13.01
C LEU A 132 -2.19 7.67 13.77
N SER A 133 -3.16 7.38 14.64
CA SER A 133 -3.79 8.41 15.48
C SER A 133 -2.84 8.95 16.53
N ARG A 134 -2.07 8.09 17.20
CA ARG A 134 -1.12 8.45 18.27
C ARG A 134 -0.05 9.43 17.79
N VAL A 135 0.54 9.13 16.62
CA VAL A 135 1.63 9.97 16.10
C VAL A 135 1.16 11.28 15.48
N LEU A 136 -0.12 11.40 15.16
CA LEU A 136 -0.70 12.63 14.58
C LEU A 136 -0.87 13.71 15.65
N ALA A 137 -0.39 14.91 15.38
CA ALA A 137 -0.53 16.07 16.27
C ALA A 137 -1.99 16.57 16.36
N PRO A 138 -2.39 17.25 17.45
CA PRO A 138 -3.66 18.00 17.47
C PRO A 138 -3.73 18.97 16.29
N GLY A 139 -4.87 19.01 15.59
CA GLY A 139 -5.03 19.76 14.35
C GLY A 139 -4.38 19.15 13.12
N GLY A 140 -3.74 17.99 13.27
CA GLY A 140 -3.08 17.28 12.16
C GLY A 140 -4.05 16.58 11.20
N ARG A 141 -3.54 16.19 10.04
CA ARG A 141 -4.29 15.55 8.94
C ARG A 141 -3.79 14.15 8.65
N LEU A 142 -4.73 13.23 8.43
CA LEU A 142 -4.48 11.86 7.99
C LEU A 142 -4.91 11.71 6.53
N GLY A 143 -4.13 11.03 5.71
CA GLY A 143 -4.52 10.62 4.37
C GLY A 143 -4.11 9.20 4.05
N LEU A 144 -5.08 8.36 3.66
CA LEU A 144 -4.82 6.98 3.28
C LEU A 144 -5.43 6.69 1.91
N CYS A 145 -4.73 5.86 1.12
CA CYS A 145 -5.29 5.20 -0.06
C CYS A 145 -5.25 3.70 0.16
N THR A 146 -6.39 3.03 -0.03
CA THR A 146 -6.55 1.59 0.20
C THR A 146 -7.35 0.96 -0.92
N TRP A 147 -7.00 -0.27 -1.36
CA TRP A 147 -7.69 -0.92 -2.46
C TRP A 147 -9.16 -1.19 -2.14
N ALA A 148 -10.03 -0.96 -3.11
CA ALA A 148 -11.44 -1.29 -3.00
C ALA A 148 -11.65 -2.81 -3.12
N PRO A 149 -12.47 -3.43 -2.24
CA PRO A 149 -12.67 -4.88 -2.24
C PRO A 149 -13.46 -5.40 -3.44
N ASP A 150 -14.26 -4.56 -4.07
CA ASP A 150 -15.18 -4.87 -5.18
C ASP A 150 -14.63 -4.46 -6.57
N GLY A 151 -13.36 -4.03 -6.64
CA GLY A 151 -12.67 -3.70 -7.88
C GLY A 151 -11.82 -4.85 -8.43
N VAL A 152 -11.14 -4.60 -9.56
CA VAL A 152 -10.25 -5.59 -10.21
C VAL A 152 -9.15 -6.06 -9.26
N PHE A 153 -8.58 -5.18 -8.44
CA PHE A 153 -7.60 -5.58 -7.44
C PHE A 153 -8.21 -6.39 -6.28
N GLY A 154 -9.49 -6.17 -5.94
CA GLY A 154 -10.19 -7.01 -4.98
C GLY A 154 -10.24 -8.47 -5.45
N GLU A 155 -10.65 -8.69 -6.70
CA GLU A 155 -10.68 -10.02 -7.31
C GLU A 155 -9.26 -10.60 -7.49
N PHE A 156 -8.30 -9.79 -7.93
CA PHE A 156 -6.91 -10.17 -8.04
C PHE A 156 -6.33 -10.72 -6.73
N PHE A 157 -6.49 -9.98 -5.62
CA PHE A 157 -5.99 -10.42 -4.32
C PHE A 157 -6.72 -11.65 -3.81
N HIS A 158 -8.03 -11.81 -4.12
CA HIS A 158 -8.78 -13.01 -3.78
C HIS A 158 -8.23 -14.25 -4.52
N ILE A 159 -7.95 -14.13 -5.82
CA ILE A 159 -7.33 -15.20 -6.62
C ILE A 159 -5.97 -15.58 -6.02
N VAL A 160 -5.09 -14.61 -5.78
CA VAL A 160 -3.74 -14.86 -5.27
C VAL A 160 -3.78 -15.51 -3.89
N ALA A 161 -4.69 -15.08 -3.00
CA ALA A 161 -4.86 -15.65 -1.67
C ALA A 161 -5.21 -17.15 -1.71
N GLY A 162 -5.95 -17.61 -2.73
CA GLY A 162 -6.26 -19.03 -2.93
C GLY A 162 -5.03 -19.93 -3.15
N TYR A 163 -3.88 -19.33 -3.43
CA TYR A 163 -2.61 -20.03 -3.68
C TYR A 163 -1.56 -19.79 -2.57
N LEU A 164 -1.93 -19.05 -1.55
CA LEU A 164 -1.09 -18.79 -0.37
C LEU A 164 -1.59 -19.60 0.84
N PRO A 165 -0.76 -19.81 1.86
CA PRO A 165 -1.23 -20.35 3.14
C PRO A 165 -2.31 -19.47 3.74
N GLU A 166 -3.26 -20.08 4.45
CA GLU A 166 -4.26 -19.35 5.21
C GLU A 166 -3.59 -18.50 6.30
N ASP A 167 -4.01 -17.26 6.41
CA ASP A 167 -3.57 -16.38 7.48
C ASP A 167 -4.13 -16.84 8.83
N PRO A 168 -3.39 -16.63 9.93
CA PRO A 168 -3.92 -16.83 11.27
C PRO A 168 -5.17 -15.98 11.54
N GLU A 169 -6.08 -16.49 12.38
CA GLU A 169 -7.37 -15.84 12.71
C GLU A 169 -7.24 -14.38 13.23
N PHE A 170 -6.09 -14.00 13.76
CA PHE A 170 -5.84 -12.64 14.26
C PHE A 170 -5.33 -11.66 13.19
N VAL A 171 -5.17 -12.11 11.94
CA VAL A 171 -4.76 -11.27 10.80
C VAL A 171 -6.02 -10.78 10.11
N ASP A 172 -6.20 -9.47 10.12
CA ASP A 172 -7.33 -8.83 9.46
C ASP A 172 -7.17 -8.83 7.94
N PRO A 173 -8.26 -9.00 7.18
CA PRO A 173 -8.19 -9.01 5.71
C PRO A 173 -7.79 -7.63 5.16
N PRO A 174 -6.69 -7.49 4.39
CA PRO A 174 -6.21 -6.18 3.94
C PRO A 174 -7.26 -5.32 3.22
N LEU A 175 -8.12 -5.96 2.43
CA LEU A 175 -9.17 -5.27 1.66
C LEU A 175 -10.30 -4.70 2.53
N ALA A 176 -10.39 -5.04 3.82
CA ALA A 176 -11.36 -4.43 4.72
C ALA A 176 -11.10 -2.92 4.90
N TRP A 177 -9.87 -2.44 4.73
CA TRP A 177 -9.57 -1.00 4.67
C TRP A 177 -10.24 -0.27 3.50
N GLY A 178 -10.73 -0.97 2.50
CA GLY A 178 -11.52 -0.41 1.39
C GLY A 178 -13.00 -0.23 1.72
N ASP A 179 -13.46 -0.67 2.89
CA ASP A 179 -14.82 -0.47 3.40
C ASP A 179 -14.88 0.74 4.35
N PRO A 180 -15.63 1.81 3.99
CA PRO A 180 -15.76 2.99 4.84
C PRO A 180 -16.34 2.70 6.24
N ASP A 181 -17.19 1.70 6.39
CA ASP A 181 -17.81 1.39 7.69
C ASP A 181 -16.77 0.72 8.60
N HIS A 182 -16.00 -0.24 8.10
CA HIS A 182 -14.88 -0.81 8.82
C HIS A 182 -13.86 0.27 9.27
N VAL A 183 -13.48 1.17 8.37
CA VAL A 183 -12.55 2.25 8.71
C VAL A 183 -13.11 3.20 9.77
N ARG A 184 -14.41 3.52 9.75
CA ARG A 184 -15.04 4.32 10.81
C ARG A 184 -14.95 3.65 12.18
N GLU A 185 -15.15 2.32 12.23
CA GLU A 185 -15.01 1.54 13.46
C GLU A 185 -13.58 1.58 14.00
N LEU A 186 -12.57 1.40 13.12
CA LEU A 186 -11.16 1.45 13.49
C LEU A 186 -10.74 2.78 14.14
N PHE A 187 -11.30 3.90 13.69
CA PHE A 187 -10.96 5.22 14.22
C PHE A 187 -11.98 5.75 15.24
N GLU A 188 -12.92 4.92 15.72
CA GLU A 188 -13.85 5.31 16.76
C GLU A 188 -13.10 5.68 18.04
N GLY A 189 -13.44 6.83 18.63
CA GLY A 189 -12.80 7.30 19.87
C GLY A 189 -11.42 7.96 19.69
N THR A 190 -10.80 7.95 18.51
CA THR A 190 -9.48 8.57 18.27
C THR A 190 -9.50 10.09 18.17
N GLY A 191 -10.69 10.70 18.05
CA GLY A 191 -10.84 12.14 17.83
C GLY A 191 -10.60 12.60 16.39
N LEU A 192 -10.52 11.66 15.43
CA LEU A 192 -10.46 11.94 14.00
C LEU A 192 -11.86 12.05 13.38
N SER A 193 -12.06 13.11 12.60
CA SER A 193 -13.23 13.23 11.72
C SER A 193 -12.84 12.74 10.33
N LEU A 194 -13.50 11.69 9.82
CA LEU A 194 -13.16 11.04 8.55
C LEU A 194 -14.10 11.43 7.42
N THR A 195 -13.53 11.60 6.23
CA THR A 195 -14.25 11.68 4.95
C THR A 195 -13.68 10.64 4.00
N PHE A 196 -14.56 10.14 3.11
CA PHE A 196 -14.25 9.04 2.20
C PHE A 196 -14.63 9.43 0.78
N ASP A 197 -13.73 9.18 -0.16
CA ASP A 197 -14.00 9.32 -1.58
C ASP A 197 -13.50 8.07 -2.32
N ARG A 198 -14.32 7.56 -3.23
CA ARG A 198 -13.89 6.50 -4.13
C ARG A 198 -13.18 7.14 -5.32
N ALA A 199 -12.01 6.63 -5.63
CA ALA A 199 -11.19 7.05 -6.76
C ALA A 199 -10.77 5.83 -7.59
N ALA A 200 -10.27 6.07 -8.79
CA ALA A 200 -9.71 5.04 -9.63
C ALA A 200 -8.48 5.58 -10.37
N TRP A 201 -7.50 4.73 -10.56
CA TRP A 201 -6.36 4.96 -11.43
C TRP A 201 -6.47 4.02 -12.64
N GLU A 202 -6.39 4.55 -13.85
CA GLU A 202 -6.45 3.73 -15.06
C GLU A 202 -5.10 3.03 -15.26
N ILE A 203 -5.13 1.71 -15.27
CA ILE A 203 -3.96 0.86 -15.57
C ILE A 203 -4.12 0.31 -16.98
N THR A 204 -3.04 0.36 -17.74
CA THR A 204 -2.98 -0.14 -19.11
C THR A 204 -1.79 -1.06 -19.30
N HIS A 205 -2.03 -2.23 -19.88
CA HIS A 205 -1.00 -3.15 -20.37
C HIS A 205 -1.23 -3.46 -21.86
N ASP A 206 -0.16 -3.75 -22.57
CA ASP A 206 -0.20 -4.00 -24.03
C ASP A 206 -0.97 -5.27 -24.40
N SER A 207 -1.11 -6.21 -23.47
CA SER A 207 -1.85 -7.48 -23.64
C SER A 207 -2.14 -8.14 -22.30
N VAL A 208 -2.99 -9.16 -22.30
CA VAL A 208 -3.24 -10.02 -21.14
C VAL A 208 -1.95 -10.65 -20.61
N GLU A 209 -1.09 -11.12 -21.52
CA GLU A 209 0.19 -11.72 -21.13
C GLU A 209 1.12 -10.69 -20.46
N ALA A 210 1.16 -9.45 -20.95
CA ALA A 210 1.93 -8.36 -20.34
C ALA A 210 1.40 -8.00 -18.95
N ALA A 211 0.08 -7.98 -18.75
CA ALA A 211 -0.53 -7.76 -17.44
C ALA A 211 -0.15 -8.87 -16.46
N VAL A 212 -0.33 -10.14 -16.84
CA VAL A 212 0.05 -11.29 -15.99
C VAL A 212 1.54 -11.25 -15.67
N ALA A 213 2.40 -10.97 -16.65
CA ALA A 213 3.85 -10.91 -16.43
C ALA A 213 4.24 -9.78 -15.47
N CYS A 214 3.59 -8.61 -15.56
CA CYS A 214 3.85 -7.49 -14.68
C CYS A 214 3.71 -7.89 -13.21
N TYR A 215 2.61 -8.54 -12.83
CA TYR A 215 2.38 -8.97 -11.44
C TYR A 215 3.18 -10.21 -11.07
N ALA A 216 3.35 -11.16 -12.00
CA ALA A 216 4.11 -12.38 -11.76
C ALA A 216 5.61 -12.12 -11.53
N ASP A 217 6.15 -11.06 -12.08
CA ASP A 217 7.57 -10.73 -11.96
C ASP A 217 7.84 -9.70 -10.84
N ASN A 218 6.87 -8.86 -10.51
CA ASN A 218 7.11 -7.70 -9.65
C ASN A 218 6.34 -7.70 -8.31
N LEU A 219 5.30 -8.52 -8.14
CA LEU A 219 4.50 -8.51 -6.91
C LEU A 219 4.91 -9.66 -5.96
N GLY A 220 5.37 -9.32 -4.76
CA GLY A 220 5.86 -10.26 -3.76
C GLY A 220 4.92 -11.41 -3.44
N PRO A 221 3.62 -11.20 -3.13
CA PRO A 221 2.65 -12.27 -2.91
C PRO A 221 2.52 -13.25 -4.09
N VAL A 222 2.56 -12.77 -5.34
CA VAL A 222 2.51 -13.62 -6.53
C VAL A 222 3.81 -14.42 -6.68
N ASN A 223 4.96 -13.80 -6.38
CA ASN A 223 6.25 -14.48 -6.36
C ASN A 223 6.30 -15.57 -5.29
N LEU A 224 5.73 -15.33 -4.10
CA LEU A 224 5.59 -16.36 -3.07
C LEU A 224 4.67 -17.50 -3.55
N ALA A 225 3.49 -17.18 -4.09
CA ALA A 225 2.57 -18.17 -4.64
C ALA A 225 3.27 -19.03 -5.71
N ARG A 226 4.04 -18.41 -6.61
CA ARG A 226 4.84 -19.13 -7.63
C ARG A 226 5.87 -20.08 -7.01
N GLN A 227 6.57 -19.69 -5.94
CA GLN A 227 7.51 -20.55 -5.25
C GLN A 227 6.82 -21.76 -4.60
N LEU A 228 5.69 -21.52 -3.93
CA LEU A 228 4.95 -22.58 -3.23
C LEU A 228 4.25 -23.54 -4.19
N THR A 229 3.74 -23.05 -5.31
CA THR A 229 2.97 -23.85 -6.28
C THR A 229 3.82 -24.40 -7.43
N GLY A 230 5.06 -24.00 -7.57
CA GLY A 230 5.99 -24.49 -8.57
C GLY A 230 6.26 -26.00 -8.45
N ASP A 231 6.35 -26.48 -7.22
CA ASP A 231 6.64 -27.89 -6.92
C ASP A 231 5.40 -28.80 -7.03
N ASP A 232 4.20 -28.28 -6.78
CA ASP A 232 2.93 -29.04 -6.85
C ASP A 232 2.17 -28.89 -8.18
N GLY A 233 2.71 -28.08 -9.10
CA GLY A 233 2.19 -27.91 -10.45
C GLY A 233 1.00 -26.97 -10.60
N ARG A 234 0.59 -26.23 -9.53
CA ARG A 234 -0.54 -25.27 -9.58
C ARG A 234 -0.18 -23.87 -10.10
N TRP A 235 1.09 -23.58 -10.36
CA TRP A 235 1.49 -22.30 -10.94
C TRP A 235 0.81 -21.97 -12.28
N PRO A 236 0.67 -22.93 -13.24
CA PRO A 236 -0.10 -22.70 -14.45
C PRO A 236 -1.56 -22.34 -14.18
N ASP A 237 -2.18 -22.91 -13.14
CA ASP A 237 -3.58 -22.63 -12.78
C ASP A 237 -3.73 -21.18 -12.29
N LEU A 238 -2.87 -20.70 -11.37
CA LEU A 238 -2.86 -19.31 -10.93
C LEU A 238 -2.67 -18.36 -12.12
N ARG A 239 -1.73 -18.66 -13.02
CA ARG A 239 -1.53 -17.83 -14.21
C ARG A 239 -2.75 -17.80 -15.12
N ALA A 240 -3.47 -18.91 -15.25
CA ALA A 240 -4.69 -18.98 -16.05
C ALA A 240 -5.81 -18.14 -15.44
N GLU A 241 -6.03 -18.23 -14.12
CA GLU A 241 -7.02 -17.43 -13.42
C GLU A 241 -6.72 -15.92 -13.51
N LEU A 242 -5.45 -15.52 -13.36
CA LEU A 242 -5.05 -14.12 -13.58
C LEU A 242 -5.23 -13.68 -15.03
N ALA A 243 -4.96 -14.58 -16.00
CA ALA A 243 -5.18 -14.28 -17.41
C ALA A 243 -6.66 -14.12 -17.73
N ASP A 244 -7.54 -14.93 -17.14
CA ASP A 244 -9.00 -14.82 -17.30
C ASP A 244 -9.52 -13.50 -16.70
N LEU A 245 -9.04 -13.12 -15.50
CA LEU A 245 -9.35 -11.82 -14.89
C LEU A 245 -9.01 -10.66 -15.84
N PHE A 246 -7.78 -10.63 -16.35
CA PHE A 246 -7.34 -9.55 -17.25
C PHE A 246 -7.96 -9.64 -18.65
N ALA A 247 -8.30 -10.81 -19.14
CA ALA A 247 -9.05 -10.97 -20.39
C ALA A 247 -10.44 -10.35 -20.31
N GLY A 248 -11.07 -10.38 -19.14
CA GLY A 248 -12.32 -9.67 -18.86
C GLY A 248 -12.21 -8.14 -18.96
N GLN A 249 -10.99 -7.59 -18.94
CA GLN A 249 -10.69 -6.16 -19.06
C GLN A 249 -10.08 -5.80 -20.42
N ALA A 250 -10.03 -6.74 -21.37
CA ALA A 250 -9.41 -6.49 -22.66
C ALA A 250 -10.30 -5.61 -23.56
N ALA A 251 -9.68 -4.59 -24.14
CA ALA A 251 -10.30 -3.75 -25.18
C ALA A 251 -10.25 -4.43 -26.54
N ASP A 252 -10.97 -3.90 -27.53
CA ASP A 252 -11.05 -4.44 -28.88
C ASP A 252 -9.68 -4.52 -29.61
N ASP A 253 -8.74 -3.68 -29.21
CA ASP A 253 -7.37 -3.65 -29.76
C ASP A 253 -6.40 -4.64 -29.07
N GLY A 254 -6.89 -5.41 -28.11
CA GLY A 254 -6.14 -6.41 -27.35
C GLY A 254 -5.37 -5.88 -26.15
N ARG A 255 -5.38 -4.57 -25.90
CA ARG A 255 -4.83 -4.00 -24.67
C ARG A 255 -5.74 -4.33 -23.49
N VAL A 256 -5.16 -4.48 -22.33
CA VAL A 256 -5.87 -4.60 -21.05
C VAL A 256 -5.95 -3.20 -20.44
N VAL A 257 -7.16 -2.70 -20.21
CA VAL A 257 -7.39 -1.38 -19.61
C VAL A 257 -8.44 -1.52 -18.51
N PHE A 258 -8.07 -1.18 -17.29
CA PHE A 258 -9.00 -1.27 -16.17
C PHE A 258 -8.81 -0.15 -15.14
N PRO A 259 -9.90 0.26 -14.47
CA PRO A 259 -9.81 1.13 -13.31
C PRO A 259 -9.31 0.35 -12.10
N ALA A 260 -8.15 0.70 -11.58
CA ALA A 260 -7.69 0.28 -10.26
C ALA A 260 -8.40 1.13 -9.21
N GLU A 261 -9.50 0.64 -8.68
CA GLU A 261 -10.35 1.39 -7.76
C GLU A 261 -9.81 1.33 -6.33
N TYR A 262 -9.88 2.47 -5.65
CA TYR A 262 -9.41 2.60 -4.28
C TYR A 262 -10.23 3.62 -3.49
N LEU A 263 -10.22 3.46 -2.17
CA LEU A 263 -10.78 4.41 -1.22
C LEU A 263 -9.71 5.43 -0.82
N VAL A 264 -10.04 6.71 -0.90
CA VAL A 264 -9.27 7.80 -0.32
C VAL A 264 -9.91 8.18 1.00
N ILE A 265 -9.16 8.08 2.07
CA ILE A 265 -9.60 8.36 3.44
C ILE A 265 -8.86 9.62 3.89
N ILE A 266 -9.60 10.66 4.22
CA ILE A 266 -9.04 11.89 4.78
C ILE A 266 -9.55 12.06 6.20
N GLY A 267 -8.63 12.18 7.14
CA GLY A 267 -8.91 12.41 8.56
C GLY A 267 -8.42 13.78 9.00
N GLN A 268 -9.22 14.45 9.84
CA GLN A 268 -8.83 15.68 10.52
C GLN A 268 -8.91 15.45 12.03
N ARG A 269 -7.80 15.65 12.73
CA ARG A 269 -7.77 15.59 14.20
C ARG A 269 -8.24 16.91 14.80
N ALA A 270 -9.13 16.82 15.80
CA ALA A 270 -9.60 17.99 16.53
C ALA A 270 -8.48 18.69 17.32
#